data_469704b5558f5c945e44dd1c07fa456a
#
_entry.id   469704b5558f5c945e44dd1c07fa456a
#
_cell.length_a   1.000
_cell.length_b   1.000
_cell.length_c   1.000
_cell.angle_alpha   90.00
_cell.angle_beta   90.00
_cell.angle_gamma   90.00
#
_symmetry.space_group_name_H-M   'P 1'
#
loop_
_entity.id
_entity.type
_entity.pdbx_description
1 polymer ?
#
loop_
_entity_poly.entity_id
_entity_poly.type
_entity_poly.pdbx_seq_one_letter_code
_entity_poly.pdbx_strand_id
1 'polypeptide(L)'
;MTDQCPHCEGPRVAMAVPESLTETDAAGLVCCGKCLRVTDCEPPAADAEPAFETIHDRVPRGETGVVLVALLQHLDSLALNRSTIESLFERLETDGVDVFLTLDRLIE
;
A
#
# COMPACT_ATOMS: atom_id res chain seq x y z
N MET A 1 -3.64 13.97 17.11
CA MET A 1 -3.09 12.86 16.32
C MET A 1 -2.18 13.42 15.26
N THR A 2 -1.00 12.86 15.15
CA THR A 2 -0.05 13.30 14.16
C THR A 2 -0.20 12.47 12.90
N ASP A 3 -0.26 13.15 11.76
CA ASP A 3 -0.28 12.48 10.46
C ASP A 3 1.14 12.19 9.97
N GLN A 4 2.06 12.10 10.92
CA GLN A 4 3.47 11.87 10.61
C GLN A 4 3.92 10.49 11.02
N CYS A 5 4.81 9.92 10.22
CA CYS A 5 5.41 8.63 10.51
C CYS A 5 6.26 8.70 11.78
N PRO A 6 6.09 7.77 12.75
CA PRO A 6 6.90 7.79 13.97
C PRO A 6 8.37 7.51 13.74
N HIS A 7 8.75 7.00 12.57
CA HIS A 7 10.14 6.67 12.25
C HIS A 7 10.90 7.79 11.56
N CYS A 8 10.26 8.47 10.61
CA CYS A 8 10.96 9.45 9.77
C CYS A 8 10.26 10.80 9.71
N GLU A 9 9.13 10.95 10.41
CA GLU A 9 8.31 12.15 10.41
C GLU A 9 7.77 12.55 9.04
N GLY A 10 7.83 11.63 8.06
CA GLY A 10 7.27 11.86 6.74
C GLY A 10 5.74 11.82 6.74
N PRO A 11 5.10 12.32 5.69
CA PRO A 11 3.64 12.29 5.59
C PRO A 11 3.12 10.87 5.45
N ARG A 12 1.95 10.61 6.03
CA ARG A 12 1.32 9.29 5.93
C ARG A 12 0.00 9.39 5.19
N VAL A 13 -0.32 8.34 4.45
CA VAL A 13 -1.57 8.25 3.71
C VAL A 13 -2.34 7.04 4.24
N ALA A 14 -3.54 7.28 4.77
CA ALA A 14 -4.42 6.23 5.26
C ALA A 14 -5.42 5.86 4.16
N MET A 15 -5.76 4.58 4.07
CA MET A 15 -6.68 4.08 3.06
C MET A 15 -7.51 2.93 3.60
N ALA A 16 -8.75 2.82 3.13
CA ALA A 16 -9.62 1.70 3.48
C ALA A 16 -9.27 0.51 2.58
N VAL A 17 -9.24 -0.69 3.16
CA VAL A 17 -9.00 -1.92 2.41
C VAL A 17 -10.34 -2.38 1.82
N PRO A 18 -10.44 -2.55 0.48
CA PRO A 18 -11.68 -3.02 -0.13
C PRO A 18 -11.97 -4.48 0.22
N GLU A 19 -13.25 -4.83 0.25
CA GLU A 19 -13.67 -6.21 0.55
C GLU A 19 -13.11 -7.24 -0.41
N SER A 20 -12.84 -6.83 -1.64
CA SER A 20 -12.26 -7.71 -2.65
C SER A 20 -10.80 -8.08 -2.36
N LEU A 21 -10.14 -7.34 -1.49
CA LEU A 21 -8.75 -7.59 -1.12
C LEU A 21 -8.72 -8.47 0.14
N THR A 22 -8.57 -9.77 -0.06
CA THR A 22 -8.62 -10.76 1.03
C THR A 22 -7.23 -11.19 1.51
N GLU A 23 -6.18 -10.68 0.88
CA GLU A 23 -4.79 -11.01 1.21
C GLU A 23 -4.30 -10.33 2.49
N THR A 24 -5.05 -9.41 3.02
CA THR A 24 -4.76 -8.77 4.31
C THR A 24 -6.01 -8.81 5.18
N ASP A 25 -5.81 -8.97 6.48
CA ASP A 25 -6.90 -8.97 7.46
C ASP A 25 -7.23 -7.56 7.98
N ALA A 26 -6.42 -6.58 7.63
CA ALA A 26 -6.61 -5.20 8.09
C ALA A 26 -7.79 -4.56 7.37
N ALA A 27 -8.59 -3.79 8.11
CA ALA A 27 -9.68 -3.00 7.54
C ALA A 27 -9.16 -1.71 6.89
N GLY A 28 -8.00 -1.24 7.32
CA GLY A 28 -7.35 -0.07 6.77
C GLY A 28 -5.84 -0.17 6.86
N LEU A 29 -5.15 0.54 5.98
CA LEU A 29 -3.70 0.59 5.94
C LEU A 29 -3.25 2.04 5.92
N VAL A 30 -2.09 2.30 6.51
CA VAL A 30 -1.45 3.62 6.43
C VAL A 30 -0.02 3.43 5.95
N CYS A 31 0.36 4.21 4.94
CA CYS A 31 1.67 4.13 4.31
C CYS A 31 2.40 5.47 4.43
N CYS A 32 3.66 5.42 4.84
CA CYS A 32 4.51 6.61 4.89
C CYS A 32 5.00 6.94 3.48
N GLY A 33 4.84 8.19 3.06
CA GLY A 33 5.30 8.64 1.74
C GLY A 33 6.82 8.82 1.63
N LYS A 34 7.53 8.70 2.74
CA LYS A 34 8.98 8.88 2.75
C LYS A 34 9.74 7.57 2.93
N CYS A 35 9.40 6.79 3.96
CA CYS A 35 10.11 5.53 4.24
C CYS A 35 9.35 4.29 3.75
N LEU A 36 8.15 4.47 3.22
CA LEU A 36 7.29 3.42 2.68
C LEU A 36 6.87 2.37 3.71
N ARG A 37 6.95 2.69 5.00
CA ARG A 37 6.49 1.77 6.04
C ARG A 37 4.96 1.71 6.03
N VAL A 38 4.43 0.50 6.04
CA VAL A 38 2.99 0.27 6.01
C VAL A 38 2.56 -0.42 7.31
N THR A 39 1.53 0.12 7.94
CA THR A 39 0.97 -0.45 9.16
C THR A 39 -0.55 -0.52 9.05
N ASP A 40 -1.17 -1.38 9.87
CA ASP A 40 -2.61 -1.46 9.95
C ASP A 40 -3.17 -0.25 10.69
N CYS A 41 -4.35 0.20 10.28
CA CYS A 41 -5.03 1.31 10.96
C CYS A 41 -6.54 1.15 10.85
N GLU A 42 -7.27 2.02 11.54
CA GLU A 42 -8.70 2.09 11.36
C GLU A 42 -8.99 2.68 9.97
N PRO A 43 -9.99 2.13 9.26
CA PRO A 43 -10.27 2.63 7.93
C PRO A 43 -10.78 4.07 7.98
N PRO A 44 -10.32 4.92 7.04
CA PRO A 44 -10.88 6.27 6.91
C PRO A 44 -12.31 6.21 6.39
N ALA A 45 -12.99 7.36 6.33
CA ALA A 45 -14.34 7.44 5.80
C ALA A 45 -14.40 6.82 4.40
N ALA A 46 -15.51 6.11 4.12
CA ALA A 46 -15.66 5.36 2.87
C ALA A 46 -15.56 6.22 1.60
N ASP A 47 -15.89 7.50 1.72
CA ASP A 47 -15.82 8.45 0.60
C ASP A 47 -14.50 9.22 0.54
N ALA A 48 -13.59 8.97 1.47
CA ALA A 48 -12.28 9.63 1.47
C ALA A 48 -11.38 9.01 0.41
N GLU A 49 -10.82 9.83 -0.47
CA GLU A 49 -9.85 9.38 -1.47
C GLU A 49 -8.43 9.51 -0.91
N PRO A 50 -7.68 8.41 -0.86
CA PRO A 50 -6.28 8.48 -0.44
C PRO A 50 -5.46 9.32 -1.42
N ALA A 51 -4.55 10.13 -0.89
CA ALA A 51 -3.64 10.93 -1.70
C ALA A 51 -2.41 10.10 -2.07
N PHE A 52 -2.59 9.13 -2.96
CA PHE A 52 -1.52 8.23 -3.37
C PHE A 52 -0.30 8.95 -3.93
N GLU A 53 -0.49 10.09 -4.55
CA GLU A 53 0.60 10.92 -5.08
C GLU A 53 1.55 11.41 -3.97
N THR A 54 1.08 11.46 -2.72
CA THR A 54 1.93 11.78 -1.58
C THR A 54 2.96 10.68 -1.33
N ILE A 55 2.61 9.43 -1.67
CA ILE A 55 3.53 8.32 -1.57
C ILE A 55 4.52 8.35 -2.74
N HIS A 56 3.99 8.37 -3.96
CA HIS A 56 4.80 8.47 -5.17
C HIS A 56 3.88 8.65 -6.38
N ASP A 57 4.38 9.31 -7.42
CA ASP A 57 3.62 9.54 -8.66
C ASP A 57 3.25 8.25 -9.39
N ARG A 58 4.01 7.19 -9.16
CA ARG A 58 3.80 5.90 -9.81
C ARG A 58 2.75 5.02 -9.13
N VAL A 59 2.31 5.39 -7.93
CA VAL A 59 1.28 4.61 -7.22
C VAL A 59 -0.05 4.81 -7.92
N PRO A 60 -0.69 3.72 -8.39
CA PRO A 60 -2.00 3.85 -9.05
C PRO A 60 -3.07 4.27 -8.07
N ARG A 61 -4.15 4.81 -8.58
CA ARG A 61 -5.27 5.28 -7.78
C ARG A 61 -6.30 4.17 -7.56
N GLY A 62 -7.16 4.37 -6.59
CA GLY A 62 -8.26 3.47 -6.30
C GLY A 62 -7.82 2.17 -5.67
N GLU A 63 -8.57 1.11 -5.90
CA GLU A 63 -8.28 -0.20 -5.31
C GLU A 63 -6.91 -0.73 -5.69
N THR A 64 -6.47 -0.46 -6.92
CA THR A 64 -5.15 -0.89 -7.39
C THR A 64 -4.02 -0.31 -6.53
N GLY A 65 -4.16 0.96 -6.11
CA GLY A 65 -3.20 1.59 -5.20
C GLY A 65 -3.17 0.91 -3.84
N VAL A 66 -4.33 0.52 -3.32
CA VAL A 66 -4.42 -0.19 -2.04
C VAL A 66 -3.74 -1.57 -2.15
N VAL A 67 -3.92 -2.25 -3.27
CA VAL A 67 -3.27 -3.55 -3.52
C VAL A 67 -1.74 -3.39 -3.49
N LEU A 68 -1.23 -2.33 -4.13
CA LEU A 68 0.21 -2.06 -4.12
C LEU A 68 0.73 -1.80 -2.70
N VAL A 69 -0.01 -1.03 -1.90
CA VAL A 69 0.37 -0.74 -0.51
C VAL A 69 0.35 -2.03 0.32
N ALA A 70 -0.63 -2.91 0.11
CA ALA A 70 -0.67 -4.21 0.77
C ALA A 70 0.55 -5.06 0.41
N LEU A 71 0.97 -5.00 -0.85
CA LEU A 71 2.19 -5.70 -1.29
C LEU A 71 3.42 -5.16 -0.55
N LEU A 72 3.55 -3.84 -0.43
CA LEU A 72 4.67 -3.23 0.30
C LEU A 72 4.70 -3.71 1.75
N GLN A 73 3.54 -3.84 2.39
CA GLN A 73 3.46 -4.33 3.76
C GLN A 73 4.02 -5.75 3.90
N HIS A 74 3.70 -6.62 2.95
CA HIS A 74 4.09 -8.03 3.01
C HIS A 74 5.55 -8.28 2.61
N LEU A 75 6.17 -7.33 1.91
CA LEU A 75 7.56 -7.48 1.50
C LEU A 75 8.55 -7.53 2.67
N ASP A 76 8.18 -6.98 3.82
CA ASP A 76 9.02 -7.03 5.02
C ASP A 76 9.25 -8.46 5.53
N SER A 77 8.36 -9.40 5.20
CA SER A 77 8.45 -10.80 5.62
C SER A 77 8.24 -11.71 4.41
N LEU A 78 9.09 -11.55 3.42
CA LEU A 78 8.97 -12.22 2.13
C LEU A 78 8.82 -13.74 2.26
N ALA A 79 9.64 -14.37 3.09
CA ALA A 79 9.62 -15.82 3.25
C ALA A 79 8.31 -16.34 3.86
N LEU A 80 7.71 -15.57 4.77
CA LEU A 80 6.46 -15.95 5.43
C LEU A 80 5.22 -15.62 4.59
N ASN A 81 5.34 -14.64 3.69
CA ASN A 81 4.21 -14.10 2.94
C ASN A 81 4.29 -14.40 1.44
N ARG A 82 5.10 -15.36 1.04
CA ARG A 82 5.37 -15.64 -0.37
C ARG A 82 4.10 -15.83 -1.20
N SER A 83 3.19 -16.66 -0.73
CA SER A 83 1.93 -16.97 -1.40
C SER A 83 1.06 -15.72 -1.56
N THR A 84 0.98 -14.94 -0.49
CA THR A 84 0.22 -13.69 -0.48
C THR A 84 0.83 -12.68 -1.44
N ILE A 85 2.16 -12.57 -1.44
CA ILE A 85 2.88 -11.67 -2.33
C ILE A 85 2.65 -12.04 -3.80
N GLU A 86 2.70 -13.32 -4.12
CA GLU A 86 2.44 -13.80 -5.49
C GLU A 86 1.03 -13.46 -5.94
N SER A 87 0.05 -13.62 -5.05
CA SER A 87 -1.34 -13.29 -5.32
C SER A 87 -1.53 -11.80 -5.60
N LEU A 88 -0.91 -10.96 -4.78
CA LEU A 88 -0.96 -9.51 -4.96
C LEU A 88 -0.27 -9.06 -6.25
N PHE A 89 0.86 -9.68 -6.58
CA PHE A 89 1.58 -9.43 -7.82
C PHE A 89 0.70 -9.72 -9.04
N GLU A 90 0.09 -10.89 -9.05
CA GLU A 90 -0.80 -11.31 -10.14
C GLU A 90 -1.95 -10.33 -10.32
N ARG A 91 -2.53 -9.90 -9.21
CA ARG A 91 -3.63 -8.96 -9.22
C ARG A 91 -3.23 -7.61 -9.83
N LEU A 92 -2.05 -7.11 -9.45
CA LEU A 92 -1.53 -5.86 -9.99
C LEU A 92 -1.24 -5.97 -11.50
N GLU A 93 -0.64 -7.08 -11.92
CA GLU A 93 -0.38 -7.32 -13.33
C GLU A 93 -1.67 -7.38 -14.15
N THR A 94 -2.70 -8.02 -13.60
CA THR A 94 -4.02 -8.09 -14.25
C THR A 94 -4.63 -6.71 -14.41
N ASP A 95 -4.37 -5.81 -13.46
CA ASP A 95 -4.84 -4.42 -13.52
C ASP A 95 -3.96 -3.52 -14.40
N GLY A 96 -2.95 -4.09 -15.05
CA GLY A 96 -2.10 -3.36 -15.98
C GLY A 96 -0.91 -2.65 -15.35
N VAL A 97 -0.55 -2.99 -14.11
CA VAL A 97 0.56 -2.37 -13.41
C VAL A 97 1.85 -3.13 -13.69
N ASP A 98 2.90 -2.41 -14.10
CA ASP A 98 4.24 -2.98 -14.18
C ASP A 98 4.82 -2.94 -12.77
N VAL A 99 4.69 -4.06 -12.04
CA VAL A 99 5.04 -4.12 -10.62
C VAL A 99 6.52 -3.90 -10.39
N PHE A 100 7.38 -4.52 -11.20
CA PHE A 100 8.83 -4.37 -11.04
C PHE A 100 9.29 -2.94 -11.26
N LEU A 101 8.79 -2.29 -12.30
CA LEU A 101 9.14 -0.91 -12.57
C LEU A 101 8.62 0.02 -11.47
N THR A 102 7.39 -0.21 -11.02
CA THR A 102 6.78 0.61 -9.97
C THR A 102 7.56 0.49 -8.67
N LEU A 103 7.88 -0.74 -8.25
CA LEU A 103 8.66 -0.96 -7.03
C LEU A 103 10.05 -0.34 -7.13
N ASP A 104 10.69 -0.47 -8.28
CA ASP A 104 12.01 0.09 -8.52
C ASP A 104 12.00 1.62 -8.36
N ARG A 105 10.95 2.27 -8.85
CA ARG A 105 10.78 3.71 -8.72
C ARG A 105 10.50 4.14 -7.27
N LEU A 106 9.73 3.33 -6.54
CA LEU A 106 9.37 3.65 -5.16
C LEU A 106 10.57 3.60 -4.22
N ILE A 107 11.49 2.67 -4.45
CA ILE A 107 12.65 2.48 -3.57
C ILE A 107 13.90 3.23 -4.02
N GLU A 108 13.81 4.00 -5.07
CA GLU A 108 14.91 4.89 -5.47
C GLU A 108 15.13 6.00 -4.39
#